data_5209d0434f061bc8eb145545bd596239
#
_entry.id   5209d0434f061bc8eb145545bd596239
#
_cell.length_a   1.000
_cell.length_b   1.000
_cell.length_c   1.000
_cell.angle_alpha   90.00
_cell.angle_beta   90.00
_cell.angle_gamma   90.00
#
_symmetry.space_group_name_H-M   'P 1'
#
loop_
_entity.id
_entity.type
_entity.pdbx_description
1 polymer ?
#
loop_
_entity_poly.entity_id
_entity_poly.type
_entity_poly.pdbx_seq_one_letter_code
_entity_poly.pdbx_strand_id
1 'polypeptide(L)'
;AEKIWNECNEYIAKNNVTPQMLIESSNVTHVFTTNEVFDDLSTFEKIKAKGYKFSVIPAFRADKIMNIDAEKYLEFLGNLEALTHKISTIDDLECALEKRLKAFIEVGARASDIALEAVYKIPEKADADEVLKRVIAGGKPSEADTECFKGYLTYFLMSLY
;
A
#
# COMPACT_ATOMS: atom_id res chain seq x y z
N ALA A 1 -32.93 -15.10 -13.27
CA ALA A 1 -31.69 -15.06 -12.48
C ALA A 1 -31.17 -16.47 -12.18
N GLU A 2 -31.98 -17.37 -11.61
CA GLU A 2 -31.60 -18.72 -11.20
C GLU A 2 -31.05 -19.60 -12.35
N LYS A 3 -31.71 -19.54 -13.52
CA LYS A 3 -31.24 -20.26 -14.72
C LYS A 3 -29.83 -19.83 -15.12
N ILE A 4 -29.55 -18.53 -15.17
CA ILE A 4 -28.23 -17.98 -15.52
C ILE A 4 -27.19 -18.43 -14.49
N TRP A 5 -27.54 -18.36 -13.21
CA TRP A 5 -26.66 -18.82 -12.11
C TRP A 5 -26.25 -20.28 -12.29
N ASN A 6 -27.22 -21.16 -12.53
CA ASN A 6 -26.97 -22.58 -12.71
C ASN A 6 -26.13 -22.86 -13.96
N GLU A 7 -26.46 -22.24 -15.10
CA GLU A 7 -25.68 -22.37 -16.35
C GLU A 7 -24.22 -21.89 -16.18
N CYS A 8 -24.00 -20.77 -15.48
CA CYS A 8 -22.66 -20.29 -15.19
C CYS A 8 -21.87 -21.26 -14.29
N ASN A 9 -22.50 -21.78 -13.23
CA ASN A 9 -21.84 -22.73 -12.33
C ASN A 9 -21.51 -24.06 -13.04
N GLU A 10 -22.41 -24.56 -13.86
CA GLU A 10 -22.16 -25.75 -14.68
C GLU A 10 -21.01 -25.53 -15.67
N TYR A 11 -20.98 -24.36 -16.33
CA TYR A 11 -19.90 -23.99 -17.24
C TYR A 11 -18.53 -23.93 -16.50
N ILE A 12 -18.49 -23.29 -15.34
CA ILE A 12 -17.28 -23.17 -14.51
C ILE A 12 -16.77 -24.55 -14.13
N ALA A 13 -17.65 -25.42 -13.64
CA ALA A 13 -17.29 -26.76 -13.21
C ALA A 13 -16.83 -27.63 -14.40
N LYS A 14 -17.58 -27.64 -15.50
CA LYS A 14 -17.30 -28.46 -16.68
C LYS A 14 -15.98 -28.07 -17.37
N ASN A 15 -15.65 -26.78 -17.40
CA ASN A 15 -14.48 -26.26 -18.10
C ASN A 15 -13.29 -26.00 -17.15
N ASN A 16 -13.43 -26.35 -15.86
CA ASN A 16 -12.40 -26.12 -14.84
C ASN A 16 -11.89 -24.68 -14.85
N VAL A 17 -12.81 -23.71 -14.92
CA VAL A 17 -12.48 -22.28 -15.05
C VAL A 17 -11.82 -21.77 -13.77
N THR A 18 -10.62 -21.24 -13.90
CA THR A 18 -9.85 -20.64 -12.80
C THR A 18 -9.70 -19.12 -13.00
N PRO A 19 -9.41 -18.34 -11.94
CA PRO A 19 -9.10 -16.92 -12.08
C PRO A 19 -7.96 -16.66 -13.07
N GLN A 20 -6.91 -17.49 -13.05
CA GLN A 20 -5.78 -17.38 -13.97
C GLN A 20 -6.22 -17.55 -15.42
N MET A 21 -7.02 -18.55 -15.72
CA MET A 21 -7.57 -18.79 -17.06
C MET A 21 -8.40 -17.58 -17.54
N LEU A 22 -9.20 -16.98 -16.66
CA LEU A 22 -9.99 -15.79 -17.01
C LEU A 22 -9.11 -14.58 -17.33
N ILE A 23 -8.07 -14.35 -16.54
CA ILE A 23 -7.09 -13.27 -16.76
C ILE A 23 -6.39 -13.49 -18.12
N GLU A 24 -5.89 -14.69 -18.39
CA GLU A 24 -5.22 -15.01 -19.63
C GLU A 24 -6.14 -14.92 -20.86
N SER A 25 -7.38 -15.43 -20.76
CA SER A 25 -8.35 -15.37 -21.84
C SER A 25 -8.83 -13.95 -22.16
N SER A 26 -8.72 -13.04 -21.19
CA SER A 26 -9.02 -11.62 -21.37
C SER A 26 -7.85 -10.81 -21.95
N ASN A 27 -6.76 -11.46 -22.35
CA ASN A 27 -5.53 -10.82 -22.87
C ASN A 27 -4.92 -9.79 -21.92
N VAL A 28 -5.09 -9.97 -20.60
CA VAL A 28 -4.45 -9.12 -19.59
C VAL A 28 -2.98 -9.51 -19.49
N THR A 29 -2.10 -8.53 -19.65
CA THR A 29 -0.64 -8.72 -19.57
C THR A 29 -0.08 -8.36 -18.19
N HIS A 30 -0.71 -7.44 -17.49
CA HIS A 30 -0.26 -6.97 -16.17
C HIS A 30 -1.46 -6.79 -15.24
N VAL A 31 -1.33 -7.27 -14.02
CA VAL A 31 -2.28 -7.05 -12.91
C VAL A 31 -1.53 -6.28 -11.84
N PHE A 32 -1.99 -5.06 -11.53
CA PHE A 32 -1.49 -4.30 -10.40
C PHE A 32 -2.35 -4.60 -9.18
N THR A 33 -1.70 -4.93 -8.08
CA THR A 33 -2.38 -5.16 -6.79
C THR A 33 -2.11 -3.99 -5.86
N THR A 34 -3.05 -3.68 -4.99
CA THR A 34 -2.91 -2.65 -3.97
C THR A 34 -2.31 -3.25 -2.72
N ASN A 35 -1.08 -2.85 -2.36
CA ASN A 35 -0.35 -3.39 -1.22
C ASN A 35 0.11 -2.29 -0.27
N GLU A 36 -0.20 -2.46 1.00
CA GLU A 36 0.29 -1.56 2.05
C GLU A 36 1.81 -1.69 2.21
N VAL A 37 2.46 -0.61 2.62
CA VAL A 37 3.92 -0.54 2.78
C VAL A 37 4.51 -1.64 3.67
N PHE A 38 3.70 -2.23 4.56
CA PHE A 38 4.10 -3.29 5.47
C PHE A 38 3.60 -4.69 5.08
N ASP A 39 3.02 -4.87 3.88
CA ASP A 39 2.59 -6.19 3.41
C ASP A 39 3.77 -7.13 3.14
N ASP A 40 3.51 -8.44 3.28
CA ASP A 40 4.45 -9.49 2.89
C ASP A 40 4.53 -9.60 1.37
N LEU A 41 5.73 -9.40 0.84
CA LEU A 41 6.00 -9.44 -0.60
C LEU A 41 6.39 -10.84 -1.12
N SER A 42 6.55 -11.84 -0.27
CA SER A 42 6.98 -13.19 -0.65
C SER A 42 6.03 -13.88 -1.65
N THR A 43 4.76 -13.50 -1.62
CA THR A 43 3.74 -14.03 -2.54
C THR A 43 4.03 -13.68 -4.01
N PHE A 44 4.65 -12.51 -4.27
CA PHE A 44 4.97 -12.09 -5.65
C PHE A 44 6.04 -12.98 -6.29
N GLU A 45 7.05 -13.41 -5.53
CA GLU A 45 8.06 -14.37 -6.00
C GLU A 45 7.42 -15.73 -6.31
N LYS A 46 6.51 -16.20 -5.46
CA LYS A 46 5.77 -17.45 -5.66
C LYS A 46 4.90 -17.40 -6.92
N ILE A 47 4.21 -16.27 -7.16
CA ILE A 47 3.39 -16.06 -8.37
C ILE A 47 4.29 -16.02 -9.61
N LYS A 48 5.41 -15.28 -9.57
CA LYS A 48 6.37 -15.21 -10.66
C LYS A 48 6.94 -16.58 -11.04
N ALA A 49 7.22 -17.42 -10.04
CA ALA A 49 7.70 -18.79 -10.26
C ALA A 49 6.68 -19.73 -10.95
N LYS A 50 5.38 -19.38 -10.96
CA LYS A 50 4.34 -20.14 -11.65
C LYS A 50 4.38 -19.99 -13.18
N GLY A 51 5.03 -18.96 -13.71
CA GLY A 51 5.19 -18.76 -15.14
C GLY A 51 3.89 -18.46 -15.90
N TYR A 52 2.95 -17.72 -15.28
CA TYR A 52 1.73 -17.26 -15.96
C TYR A 52 2.07 -16.34 -17.14
N LYS A 53 1.15 -16.24 -18.11
CA LYS A 53 1.28 -15.35 -19.28
C LYS A 53 1.11 -13.86 -18.92
N PHE A 54 0.75 -13.56 -17.70
CA PHE A 54 0.62 -12.21 -17.17
C PHE A 54 1.53 -12.01 -15.95
N SER A 55 1.91 -10.77 -15.71
CA SER A 55 2.66 -10.39 -14.51
C SER A 55 1.73 -9.86 -13.44
N VAL A 56 1.98 -10.23 -12.18
CA VAL A 56 1.33 -9.61 -11.02
C VAL A 56 2.35 -8.71 -10.32
N ILE A 57 2.03 -7.44 -10.20
CA ILE A 57 2.94 -6.38 -9.80
C ILE A 57 2.33 -5.64 -8.61
N PRO A 58 3.03 -5.50 -7.47
CA PRO A 58 2.53 -4.71 -6.35
C PRO A 58 2.56 -3.21 -6.69
N ALA A 59 1.52 -2.48 -6.32
CA ALA A 59 1.55 -1.03 -6.21
C ALA A 59 1.86 -0.64 -4.77
N PHE A 60 2.79 0.29 -4.58
CA PHE A 60 3.20 0.78 -3.27
C PHE A 60 2.13 1.73 -2.71
N ARG A 61 1.50 1.36 -1.60
CA ARG A 61 0.43 2.13 -0.96
C ARG A 61 0.80 2.49 0.47
N ALA A 62 0.77 3.78 0.78
CA ALA A 62 1.14 4.30 2.09
C ALA A 62 -0.06 4.85 2.90
N ASP A 63 -1.29 4.67 2.43
CA ASP A 63 -2.48 5.30 3.01
C ASP A 63 -2.62 5.07 4.51
N LYS A 64 -2.38 3.85 5.00
CA LYS A 64 -2.49 3.54 6.42
C LYS A 64 -1.43 4.25 7.28
N ILE A 65 -0.28 4.56 6.69
CA ILE A 65 0.78 5.34 7.36
C ILE A 65 0.52 6.85 7.25
N MET A 66 -0.17 7.28 6.20
CA MET A 66 -0.56 8.68 6.03
C MET A 66 -1.75 9.07 6.93
N ASN A 67 -2.63 8.13 7.25
CA ASN A 67 -3.83 8.36 8.06
C ASN A 67 -3.49 8.32 9.55
N ILE A 68 -2.77 9.35 10.03
CA ILE A 68 -2.30 9.46 11.42
C ILE A 68 -3.43 9.54 12.46
N ASP A 69 -4.63 9.91 12.04
CA ASP A 69 -5.85 10.00 12.83
C ASP A 69 -6.61 8.65 12.94
N ALA A 70 -6.18 7.62 12.22
CA ALA A 70 -6.81 6.32 12.26
C ALA A 70 -6.69 5.67 13.66
N GLU A 71 -7.75 5.06 14.15
CA GLU A 71 -7.79 4.38 15.44
C GLU A 71 -6.65 3.34 15.60
N LYS A 72 -6.27 2.67 14.51
CA LYS A 72 -5.24 1.64 14.47
C LYS A 72 -3.87 2.15 14.00
N TYR A 73 -3.65 3.46 13.98
CA TYR A 73 -2.41 4.02 13.43
C TYR A 73 -1.14 3.43 14.06
N LEU A 74 -1.10 3.32 15.40
CA LEU A 74 0.08 2.77 16.08
C LEU A 74 0.29 1.28 15.81
N GLU A 75 -0.77 0.51 15.52
CA GLU A 75 -0.67 -0.87 15.03
C GLU A 75 0.00 -0.91 13.65
N PHE A 76 -0.44 -0.05 12.73
CA PHE A 76 0.14 0.04 11.39
C PHE A 76 1.59 0.50 11.41
N LEU A 77 1.90 1.49 12.26
CA LEU A 77 3.28 1.94 12.48
C LEU A 77 4.16 0.81 13.02
N GLY A 78 3.67 0.04 13.99
CA GLY A 78 4.35 -1.13 14.53
C GLY A 78 4.60 -2.22 13.48
N ASN A 79 3.67 -2.44 12.55
CA ASN A 79 3.87 -3.37 11.43
C ASN A 79 4.99 -2.90 10.48
N LEU A 80 5.11 -1.59 10.24
CA LEU A 80 6.19 -1.02 9.45
C LEU A 80 7.53 -1.14 10.20
N GLU A 81 7.56 -0.83 11.50
CA GLU A 81 8.74 -1.00 12.36
C GLU A 81 9.30 -2.42 12.35
N ALA A 82 8.42 -3.42 12.39
CA ALA A 82 8.81 -4.83 12.39
C ALA A 82 9.60 -5.24 11.13
N LEU A 83 9.39 -4.54 10.01
CA LEU A 83 10.08 -4.80 8.74
C LEU A 83 11.26 -3.86 8.48
N THR A 84 11.43 -2.84 9.29
CA THR A 84 12.41 -1.79 9.04
C THR A 84 13.30 -1.49 10.25
N HIS A 85 12.87 -0.61 11.11
CA HIS A 85 13.50 -0.19 12.36
C HIS A 85 12.51 0.60 13.22
N LYS A 86 12.88 0.91 14.45
CA LYS A 86 12.08 1.73 15.36
C LYS A 86 11.88 3.14 14.79
N ILE A 87 10.65 3.64 14.83
CA ILE A 87 10.25 4.96 14.33
C ILE A 87 9.90 5.83 15.52
N SER A 88 10.63 6.92 15.68
CA SER A 88 10.45 7.91 16.76
C SER A 88 10.39 9.34 16.22
N THR A 89 10.86 9.56 15.01
CA THR A 89 10.94 10.84 14.31
C THR A 89 10.44 10.72 12.89
N ILE A 90 10.20 11.85 12.24
CA ILE A 90 9.83 11.86 10.82
C ILE A 90 10.99 11.36 9.94
N ASP A 91 12.27 11.59 10.33
CA ASP A 91 13.43 11.05 9.63
C ASP A 91 13.44 9.51 9.66
N ASP A 92 13.10 8.90 10.80
CA ASP A 92 12.99 7.45 10.91
C ASP A 92 11.88 6.92 9.99
N LEU A 93 10.73 7.62 9.94
CA LEU A 93 9.61 7.24 9.09
C LEU A 93 9.97 7.33 7.61
N GLU A 94 10.63 8.40 7.18
CA GLU A 94 11.13 8.56 5.81
C GLU A 94 12.06 7.41 5.43
N CYS A 95 13.05 7.11 6.26
CA CYS A 95 13.99 6.01 6.04
C CYS A 95 13.28 4.65 5.96
N ALA A 96 12.27 4.42 6.79
CA ALA A 96 11.47 3.20 6.76
C ALA A 96 10.68 3.07 5.45
N LEU A 97 10.05 4.15 4.99
CA LEU A 97 9.30 4.18 3.73
C LEU A 97 10.21 3.98 2.52
N GLU A 98 11.37 4.62 2.48
CA GLU A 98 12.38 4.39 1.43
C GLU A 98 12.84 2.93 1.38
N LYS A 99 13.14 2.34 2.53
CA LYS A 99 13.54 0.94 2.63
C LYS A 99 12.46 0.02 2.08
N ARG A 100 11.19 0.29 2.41
CA ARG A 100 10.06 -0.51 1.90
C ARG A 100 9.84 -0.30 0.41
N LEU A 101 9.95 0.93 -0.09
CA LEU A 101 9.85 1.20 -1.53
C LEU A 101 10.91 0.42 -2.32
N LYS A 102 12.16 0.38 -1.84
CA LYS A 102 13.22 -0.42 -2.45
C LYS A 102 12.84 -1.91 -2.51
N ALA A 103 12.31 -2.48 -1.43
CA ALA A 103 11.86 -3.86 -1.40
C ALA A 103 10.70 -4.11 -2.40
N PHE A 104 9.77 -3.18 -2.55
CA PHE A 104 8.71 -3.25 -3.56
C PHE A 104 9.28 -3.23 -5.00
N ILE A 105 10.26 -2.37 -5.26
CA ILE A 105 10.94 -2.30 -6.56
C ILE A 105 11.65 -3.61 -6.90
N GLU A 106 12.29 -4.26 -5.92
CA GLU A 106 12.98 -5.55 -6.10
C GLU A 106 12.04 -6.66 -6.54
N VAL A 107 10.80 -6.70 -6.02
CA VAL A 107 9.79 -7.67 -6.48
C VAL A 107 9.02 -7.22 -7.74
N GLY A 108 9.37 -6.07 -8.28
CA GLY A 108 8.88 -5.62 -9.60
C GLY A 108 7.87 -4.48 -9.58
N ALA A 109 7.65 -3.81 -8.44
CA ALA A 109 6.75 -2.64 -8.38
C ALA A 109 7.16 -1.56 -9.41
N ARG A 110 6.16 -0.94 -10.03
CA ARG A 110 6.31 0.12 -11.05
C ARG A 110 5.25 1.22 -10.91
N ALA A 111 4.44 1.13 -9.88
CA ALA A 111 3.36 2.08 -9.61
C ALA A 111 3.21 2.29 -8.11
N SER A 112 2.72 3.44 -7.75
CA SER A 112 2.19 3.76 -6.42
C SER A 112 0.69 4.02 -6.52
N ASP A 113 0.01 3.85 -5.40
CA ASP A 113 -1.43 4.07 -5.27
C ASP A 113 -1.67 4.76 -3.92
N ILE A 114 -2.04 6.04 -3.95
CA ILE A 114 -2.28 6.86 -2.77
C ILE A 114 -3.63 7.55 -2.94
N ALA A 115 -4.50 7.45 -1.95
CA ALA A 115 -5.75 8.19 -1.92
C ALA A 115 -5.51 9.65 -1.50
N LEU A 116 -5.75 10.57 -2.41
CA LEU A 116 -5.71 12.01 -2.14
C LEU A 116 -7.14 12.55 -1.97
N GLU A 117 -7.51 12.89 -0.75
CA GLU A 117 -8.82 13.47 -0.42
C GLU A 117 -8.88 14.97 -0.69
N ALA A 118 -7.72 15.65 -0.65
CA ALA A 118 -7.57 17.07 -0.85
C ALA A 118 -6.19 17.43 -1.40
N VAL A 119 -6.05 18.66 -1.89
CA VAL A 119 -4.74 19.26 -2.19
C VAL A 119 -4.20 19.91 -0.91
N TYR A 120 -3.28 19.22 -0.26
CA TYR A 120 -2.68 19.70 0.98
C TYR A 120 -1.62 20.80 0.72
N LYS A 121 -1.50 21.72 1.67
CA LYS A 121 -0.33 22.60 1.72
C LYS A 121 0.90 21.77 2.10
N ILE A 122 2.07 22.13 1.58
CA ILE A 122 3.32 21.52 2.00
C ILE A 122 3.76 22.22 3.29
N PRO A 123 3.76 21.53 4.45
CA PRO A 123 4.21 22.11 5.71
C PRO A 123 5.73 21.97 5.85
N GLU A 124 6.27 22.62 6.88
CA GLU A 124 7.65 22.38 7.29
C GLU A 124 7.79 20.97 7.90
N LYS A 125 8.93 20.35 7.66
CA LYS A 125 9.25 19.00 8.21
C LYS A 125 9.11 18.94 9.74
N ALA A 126 9.53 20.01 10.42
CA ALA A 126 9.47 20.10 11.88
C ALA A 126 8.03 20.00 12.40
N ASP A 127 7.06 20.59 11.71
CA ASP A 127 5.66 20.55 12.11
C ASP A 127 5.11 19.12 12.01
N ALA A 128 5.42 18.40 10.93
CA ALA A 128 5.02 17.00 10.75
C ALA A 128 5.71 16.08 11.79
N ASP A 129 6.94 16.34 12.15
CA ASP A 129 7.70 15.62 13.17
C ASP A 129 7.08 15.79 14.56
N GLU A 130 6.65 17.00 14.92
CA GLU A 130 5.95 17.27 16.19
C GLU A 130 4.61 16.53 16.27
N VAL A 131 3.85 16.51 15.16
CA VAL A 131 2.58 15.76 15.08
C VAL A 131 2.84 14.27 15.30
N LEU A 132 3.82 13.68 14.60
CA LEU A 132 4.16 12.27 14.73
C LEU A 132 4.57 11.92 16.18
N LYS A 133 5.47 12.68 16.78
CA LYS A 133 5.93 12.47 18.16
C LYS A 133 4.79 12.53 19.17
N ARG A 134 3.88 13.48 19.01
CA ARG A 134 2.71 13.61 19.88
C ARG A 134 1.81 12.40 19.78
N VAL A 135 1.53 11.89 18.57
CA VAL A 135 0.70 10.70 18.36
C VAL A 135 1.37 9.44 18.90
N ILE A 136 2.67 9.27 18.69
CA ILE A 136 3.44 8.15 19.28
C ILE A 136 3.38 8.19 20.81
N ALA A 137 3.36 9.36 21.42
CA ALA A 137 3.20 9.54 22.87
C ALA A 137 1.75 9.32 23.38
N GLY A 138 0.81 8.94 22.50
CA GLY A 138 -0.58 8.67 22.85
C GLY A 138 -1.52 9.88 22.74
N GLY A 139 -1.04 11.00 22.22
CA GLY A 139 -1.87 12.17 21.91
C GLY A 139 -2.76 11.94 20.69
N LYS A 140 -3.91 12.60 20.66
CA LYS A 140 -4.80 12.58 19.49
C LYS A 140 -4.47 13.75 18.57
N PRO A 141 -4.35 13.54 17.24
CA PRO A 141 -4.16 14.63 16.32
C PRO A 141 -5.47 15.42 16.14
N SER A 142 -5.36 16.72 15.94
CA SER A 142 -6.44 17.56 15.44
C SER A 142 -6.60 17.38 13.93
N GLU A 143 -7.65 17.95 13.35
CA GLU A 143 -7.84 18.00 11.90
C GLU A 143 -6.66 18.70 11.21
N ALA A 144 -6.21 19.84 11.76
CA ALA A 144 -5.05 20.57 11.24
C ALA A 144 -3.74 19.76 11.35
N ASP A 145 -3.56 18.97 12.42
CA ASP A 145 -2.42 18.07 12.54
C ASP A 145 -2.46 16.97 11.47
N THR A 146 -3.64 16.43 11.22
CA THR A 146 -3.85 15.38 10.20
C THR A 146 -3.55 15.91 8.81
N GLU A 147 -4.04 17.11 8.47
CA GLU A 147 -3.73 17.78 7.19
C GLU A 147 -2.23 18.08 7.05
N CYS A 148 -1.60 18.57 8.11
CA CYS A 148 -0.17 18.82 8.13
C CYS A 148 0.63 17.54 7.85
N PHE A 149 0.37 16.48 8.58
CA PHE A 149 1.08 15.22 8.43
C PHE A 149 0.85 14.58 7.05
N LYS A 150 -0.41 14.53 6.58
CA LYS A 150 -0.75 14.03 5.23
C LYS A 150 -0.08 14.86 4.14
N GLY A 151 -0.09 16.18 4.28
CA GLY A 151 0.55 17.09 3.33
C GLY A 151 2.06 16.84 3.21
N TYR A 152 2.72 16.70 4.34
CA TYR A 152 4.15 16.41 4.38
C TYR A 152 4.47 15.07 3.72
N LEU A 153 3.81 14.00 4.13
CA LEU A 153 4.07 12.66 3.58
C LEU A 153 3.71 12.56 2.11
N THR A 154 2.65 13.23 1.65
CA THR A 154 2.32 13.30 0.22
C THR A 154 3.49 13.89 -0.58
N TYR A 155 4.01 15.04 -0.15
CA TYR A 155 5.15 15.67 -0.81
C TYR A 155 6.41 14.77 -0.78
N PHE A 156 6.73 14.21 0.38
CA PHE A 156 7.86 13.30 0.54
C PHE A 156 7.77 12.09 -0.41
N LEU A 157 6.62 11.39 -0.42
CA LEU A 157 6.40 10.24 -1.28
C LEU A 157 6.49 10.60 -2.77
N MET A 158 5.91 11.73 -3.18
CA MET A 158 6.02 12.21 -4.56
C MET A 158 7.47 12.50 -4.97
N SER A 159 8.33 12.89 -4.02
CA SER A 159 9.75 13.11 -4.29
C SER A 159 10.56 11.83 -4.41
N LEU A 160 10.03 10.71 -3.90
CA LEU A 160 10.67 9.39 -4.00
C LEU A 160 10.35 8.66 -5.32
N TYR A 161 9.20 8.97 -5.95
CA TYR A 161 8.71 8.33 -7.16
C TYR A 161 9.35 8.92 -8.41
#